data_fbd179880121e90a006da6d5308b1525
#
_entry.id   fbd179880121e90a006da6d5308b1525
#
_cell.length_a   1.000
_cell.length_b   1.000
_cell.length_c   1.000
_cell.angle_alpha   90.00
_cell.angle_beta   90.00
_cell.angle_gamma   90.00
#
_symmetry.space_group_name_H-M   'P 1'
#
loop_
_entity.id
_entity.type
_entity.pdbx_description
1 polymer ?
#
loop_
_entity_poly.entity_id
_entity_poly.type
_entity_poly.pdbx_seq_one_letter_code
_entity_poly.pdbx_strand_id
1 'polypeptide(L)'
;MLRFCALAVLLAATTPAMAKDITVEAGPNAQERLQSALLDAKPGDTVRIGVGRFELTDGLSLDVNGVTVRGAGALRTVLSFKGQLGAGEGLLVTSDDVVLRDFAVEDSKGDGIKSKGANRIVYKNVRVEWTGGPKASNGAYGVYPVESEDVLIDGVTVKGASDAGIYVGQSNRIIVRNSTAMYNVAGIEIENSGLAEVTNNLATHNTGGILVFDLPALPRRGKGWVTVSGNRVLDNDTPNFAPPGNTVATVPTGTGVLVMAENDVDVRDNELSGNGTANIMVVAYRQPFEDKGYDPYPRNIRLAGNKHGRAGFAPAMPGGKELAAALGGTLPPVFWDGTGGDQVRLTGNDGPVLTLGLALGAGIETAKPQLIKLADEIPPPWQTFKLPAAMEAAAR
;
A
#
# COMPACT_ATOMS: atom_id res chain seq x y z
N MET A 1 -75.61 -8.38 4.91
CA MET A 1 -74.93 -7.83 3.68
C MET A 1 -73.55 -7.32 4.12
N LEU A 2 -72.50 -8.14 4.02
CA LEU A 2 -71.10 -7.71 4.24
C LEU A 2 -70.51 -7.30 2.90
N ARG A 3 -70.10 -6.04 2.79
CA ARG A 3 -69.37 -5.52 1.64
C ARG A 3 -67.84 -5.76 1.88
N PHE A 4 -67.22 -6.63 1.10
CA PHE A 4 -65.75 -6.75 1.02
C PHE A 4 -65.20 -5.63 0.16
N CYS A 5 -64.43 -4.71 0.72
CA CYS A 5 -63.57 -3.81 -0.03
C CYS A 5 -62.26 -4.53 -0.34
N ALA A 6 -62.01 -4.84 -1.60
CA ALA A 6 -60.74 -5.33 -2.08
C ALA A 6 -59.76 -4.15 -2.21
N LEU A 7 -58.70 -4.16 -1.42
CA LEU A 7 -57.60 -3.20 -1.50
C LEU A 7 -56.59 -3.70 -2.57
N ALA A 8 -56.60 -3.06 -3.74
CA ALA A 8 -55.61 -3.34 -4.79
C ALA A 8 -54.26 -2.68 -4.41
N VAL A 9 -53.28 -3.50 -4.04
CA VAL A 9 -51.91 -3.03 -3.86
C VAL A 9 -51.26 -2.93 -5.25
N LEU A 10 -51.05 -1.72 -5.74
CA LEU A 10 -50.20 -1.46 -6.91
C LEU A 10 -48.73 -1.70 -6.52
N LEU A 11 -48.16 -2.83 -6.92
CA LEU A 11 -46.72 -2.99 -6.98
C LEU A 11 -46.17 -2.13 -8.12
N ALA A 12 -45.58 -0.99 -7.80
CA ALA A 12 -44.77 -0.24 -8.73
C ALA A 12 -43.53 -1.05 -9.07
N ALA A 13 -43.47 -1.66 -10.24
CA ALA A 13 -42.28 -2.28 -10.77
C ALA A 13 -41.27 -1.16 -11.09
N THR A 14 -40.27 -0.96 -10.21
CA THR A 14 -39.12 -0.10 -10.53
C THR A 14 -38.32 -0.80 -11.61
N THR A 15 -38.41 -0.33 -12.85
CA THR A 15 -37.47 -0.73 -13.91
C THR A 15 -36.07 -0.32 -13.46
N PRO A 16 -35.06 -1.24 -13.42
CA PRO A 16 -33.70 -0.84 -13.15
C PRO A 16 -33.28 0.21 -14.18
N ALA A 17 -32.75 1.34 -13.71
CA ALA A 17 -32.19 2.35 -14.60
C ALA A 17 -31.08 1.70 -15.41
N MET A 18 -31.10 1.79 -16.73
CA MET A 18 -30.01 1.26 -17.55
C MET A 18 -28.74 2.06 -17.27
N ALA A 19 -27.64 1.36 -17.01
CA ALA A 19 -26.31 1.94 -16.85
C ALA A 19 -25.95 2.83 -18.04
N LYS A 20 -25.42 4.02 -17.79
CA LYS A 20 -25.05 5.00 -18.82
C LYS A 20 -23.54 5.16 -18.91
N ASP A 21 -23.08 5.46 -20.11
CA ASP A 21 -21.74 6.01 -20.33
C ASP A 21 -21.82 7.55 -20.38
N ILE A 22 -21.15 8.20 -19.42
CA ILE A 22 -21.01 9.66 -19.37
C ILE A 22 -19.61 9.98 -19.85
N THR A 23 -19.48 10.50 -21.06
CA THR A 23 -18.15 10.76 -21.66
C THR A 23 -17.72 12.20 -21.45
N VAL A 24 -16.50 12.39 -20.98
CA VAL A 24 -15.84 13.70 -20.83
C VAL A 24 -14.56 13.71 -21.65
N GLU A 25 -14.50 14.56 -22.66
CA GLU A 25 -13.32 14.71 -23.51
C GLU A 25 -12.36 15.77 -22.95
N ALA A 26 -11.09 15.70 -23.31
CA ALA A 26 -10.11 16.72 -22.95
C ALA A 26 -10.47 18.07 -23.59
N GLY A 27 -10.03 19.17 -22.98
CA GLY A 27 -10.25 20.52 -23.53
C GLY A 27 -10.72 21.54 -22.48
N PRO A 28 -11.28 22.68 -22.90
CA PRO A 28 -11.67 23.76 -22.00
C PRO A 28 -12.65 23.31 -20.91
N ASN A 29 -12.54 23.90 -19.73
CA ASN A 29 -13.40 23.61 -18.56
C ASN A 29 -13.41 22.12 -18.15
N ALA A 30 -12.30 21.40 -18.36
CA ALA A 30 -12.20 19.98 -18.03
C ALA A 30 -12.49 19.70 -16.54
N GLN A 31 -12.04 20.57 -15.65
CA GLN A 31 -12.31 20.51 -14.20
C GLN A 31 -13.80 20.42 -13.91
N GLU A 32 -14.56 21.41 -14.39
CA GLU A 32 -15.99 21.52 -14.13
C GLU A 32 -16.77 20.35 -14.76
N ARG A 33 -16.47 20.02 -16.03
CA ARG A 33 -17.15 18.92 -16.74
C ARG A 33 -16.89 17.57 -16.10
N LEU A 34 -15.65 17.32 -15.65
CA LEU A 34 -15.28 16.07 -15.00
C LEU A 34 -15.95 15.97 -13.63
N GLN A 35 -15.90 17.03 -12.83
CA GLN A 35 -16.54 17.06 -11.52
C GLN A 35 -18.06 16.90 -11.62
N SER A 36 -18.70 17.59 -12.58
CA SER A 36 -20.15 17.42 -12.83
C SER A 36 -20.48 15.98 -13.21
N ALA A 37 -19.70 15.35 -14.09
CA ALA A 37 -19.92 13.97 -14.49
C ALA A 37 -19.81 12.98 -13.32
N LEU A 38 -18.88 13.22 -12.38
CA LEU A 38 -18.72 12.40 -11.18
C LEU A 38 -19.88 12.58 -10.19
N LEU A 39 -20.42 13.79 -10.07
CA LEU A 39 -21.54 14.11 -9.17
C LEU A 39 -22.91 13.66 -9.75
N ASP A 40 -23.09 13.74 -11.07
CA ASP A 40 -24.34 13.39 -11.76
C ASP A 40 -24.47 11.89 -12.03
N ALA A 41 -23.38 11.12 -11.91
CA ALA A 41 -23.37 9.68 -12.10
C ALA A 41 -24.33 8.98 -11.13
N LYS A 42 -24.85 7.84 -11.54
CA LYS A 42 -25.73 6.97 -10.74
C LYS A 42 -25.13 5.58 -10.60
N PRO A 43 -25.55 4.81 -9.60
CA PRO A 43 -25.09 3.42 -9.46
C PRO A 43 -25.25 2.65 -10.78
N GLY A 44 -24.15 2.02 -11.22
CA GLY A 44 -24.04 1.31 -12.49
C GLY A 44 -23.46 2.12 -13.63
N ASP A 45 -23.42 3.45 -13.54
CA ASP A 45 -22.89 4.30 -14.62
C ASP A 45 -21.36 4.18 -14.76
N THR A 46 -20.90 4.49 -15.99
CA THR A 46 -19.46 4.63 -16.28
C THR A 46 -19.15 6.07 -16.69
N VAL A 47 -18.31 6.74 -15.93
CA VAL A 47 -17.70 8.01 -16.33
C VAL A 47 -16.47 7.70 -17.19
N ARG A 48 -16.60 7.91 -18.51
CA ARG A 48 -15.53 7.70 -19.49
C ARG A 48 -14.74 8.98 -19.67
N ILE A 49 -13.45 8.91 -19.33
CA ILE A 49 -12.51 10.02 -19.53
C ILE A 49 -11.80 9.77 -20.87
N GLY A 50 -11.98 10.69 -21.82
CA GLY A 50 -11.43 10.60 -23.17
C GLY A 50 -9.90 10.57 -23.21
N VAL A 51 -9.38 10.46 -24.43
CA VAL A 51 -7.94 10.55 -24.68
C VAL A 51 -7.48 11.99 -24.51
N GLY A 52 -6.36 12.18 -23.83
CA GLY A 52 -5.71 13.49 -23.71
C GLY A 52 -5.25 13.81 -22.31
N ARG A 53 -4.72 15.03 -22.17
CA ARG A 53 -4.31 15.59 -20.89
C ARG A 53 -5.37 16.57 -20.42
N PHE A 54 -5.87 16.32 -19.22
CA PHE A 54 -6.86 17.15 -18.53
C PHE A 54 -6.11 18.04 -17.54
N GLU A 55 -5.98 19.31 -17.83
CA GLU A 55 -5.36 20.27 -16.92
C GLU A 55 -6.39 20.68 -15.85
N LEU A 56 -6.13 20.28 -14.62
CA LEU A 56 -7.03 20.45 -13.50
C LEU A 56 -6.45 21.44 -12.48
N THR A 57 -7.30 22.29 -11.96
CA THR A 57 -6.94 23.37 -11.02
C THR A 57 -7.39 23.08 -9.61
N ASP A 58 -8.17 22.02 -9.39
CA ASP A 58 -8.64 21.60 -8.09
C ASP A 58 -8.78 20.07 -8.05
N GLY A 59 -8.92 19.49 -6.83
CA GLY A 59 -9.20 18.07 -6.67
C GLY A 59 -10.55 17.67 -7.24
N LEU A 60 -10.67 16.38 -7.57
CA LEU A 60 -11.94 15.75 -7.95
C LEU A 60 -12.49 14.93 -6.80
N SER A 61 -13.80 14.82 -6.70
CA SER A 61 -14.45 13.97 -5.70
C SER A 61 -15.55 13.09 -6.32
N LEU A 62 -15.61 11.84 -5.87
CA LEU A 62 -16.65 10.86 -6.20
C LEU A 62 -17.24 10.29 -4.91
N ASP A 63 -18.52 10.49 -4.73
CA ASP A 63 -19.29 10.07 -3.56
C ASP A 63 -20.58 9.30 -3.96
N VAL A 64 -20.57 8.64 -5.11
CA VAL A 64 -21.67 7.84 -5.64
C VAL A 64 -21.26 6.37 -5.70
N ASN A 65 -22.03 5.51 -5.04
CA ASN A 65 -21.76 4.07 -5.04
C ASN A 65 -21.93 3.43 -6.43
N GLY A 66 -21.15 2.40 -6.73
CA GLY A 66 -21.34 1.58 -7.92
C GLY A 66 -20.95 2.24 -9.23
N VAL A 67 -20.07 3.25 -9.20
CA VAL A 67 -19.61 3.98 -10.38
C VAL A 67 -18.29 3.42 -10.88
N THR A 68 -18.16 3.27 -12.20
CA THR A 68 -16.87 3.01 -12.85
C THR A 68 -16.32 4.31 -13.44
N VAL A 69 -15.10 4.70 -13.05
CA VAL A 69 -14.34 5.77 -13.70
C VAL A 69 -13.28 5.13 -14.59
N ARG A 70 -13.37 5.36 -15.90
CA ARG A 70 -12.51 4.68 -16.86
C ARG A 70 -11.90 5.64 -17.88
N GLY A 71 -10.57 5.64 -17.97
CA GLY A 71 -9.83 6.28 -19.04
C GLY A 71 -9.64 5.38 -20.27
N ALA A 72 -8.92 5.88 -21.24
CA ALA A 72 -8.53 5.16 -22.46
C ALA A 72 -7.17 4.43 -22.34
N GLY A 73 -6.59 4.41 -21.14
CA GLY A 73 -5.28 3.84 -20.80
C GLY A 73 -4.42 4.84 -20.03
N ALA A 74 -3.62 4.35 -19.10
CA ALA A 74 -2.81 5.17 -18.19
C ALA A 74 -1.74 6.06 -18.89
N LEU A 75 -1.43 5.81 -20.15
CA LEU A 75 -0.56 6.65 -20.98
C LEU A 75 -1.33 7.56 -21.93
N ARG A 76 -2.64 7.40 -22.02
CA ARG A 76 -3.48 8.09 -22.99
C ARG A 76 -4.49 9.06 -22.35
N THR A 77 -4.90 8.78 -21.14
CA THR A 77 -5.78 9.62 -20.33
C THR A 77 -5.01 10.08 -19.10
N VAL A 78 -4.71 11.37 -19.00
CA VAL A 78 -3.90 11.94 -17.92
C VAL A 78 -4.68 13.07 -17.25
N LEU A 79 -4.93 12.91 -15.97
CA LEU A 79 -5.45 13.94 -15.07
C LEU A 79 -4.26 14.67 -14.46
N SER A 80 -3.97 15.87 -14.92
CA SER A 80 -2.83 16.67 -14.50
C SER A 80 -3.25 17.70 -13.48
N PHE A 81 -2.73 17.56 -12.27
CA PHE A 81 -2.95 18.49 -11.17
C PHE A 81 -1.78 19.48 -10.99
N LYS A 82 -0.93 19.61 -12.00
CA LYS A 82 0.20 20.53 -11.95
C LYS A 82 -0.21 21.99 -11.71
N GLY A 83 -1.40 22.36 -12.15
CA GLY A 83 -2.03 23.67 -11.92
C GLY A 83 -2.91 23.76 -10.68
N GLN A 84 -2.95 22.73 -9.81
CA GLN A 84 -3.81 22.70 -8.63
C GLN A 84 -3.55 23.90 -7.71
N LEU A 85 -4.60 24.64 -7.36
CA LEU A 85 -4.51 25.85 -6.54
C LEU A 85 -4.60 25.51 -5.05
N GLY A 86 -5.55 24.68 -4.65
CA GLY A 86 -5.71 24.19 -3.27
C GLY A 86 -4.67 23.14 -2.89
N ALA A 87 -4.48 22.91 -1.61
CA ALA A 87 -3.88 21.68 -1.10
C ALA A 87 -4.97 20.60 -1.09
N GLY A 88 -4.62 19.37 -1.46
CA GLY A 88 -5.57 18.26 -1.40
C GLY A 88 -5.25 17.16 -2.39
N GLU A 89 -6.08 16.17 -2.38
CA GLU A 89 -5.96 14.99 -3.22
C GLU A 89 -6.22 15.32 -4.70
N GLY A 90 -5.67 14.51 -5.61
CA GLY A 90 -6.06 14.55 -7.02
C GLY A 90 -7.49 14.04 -7.20
N LEU A 91 -7.79 12.85 -6.69
CA LEU A 91 -9.13 12.26 -6.68
C LEU A 91 -9.46 11.70 -5.29
N LEU A 92 -10.55 12.18 -4.70
CA LEU A 92 -11.12 11.64 -3.47
C LEU A 92 -12.32 10.75 -3.78
N VAL A 93 -12.37 9.54 -3.20
CA VAL A 93 -13.49 8.61 -3.30
C VAL A 93 -13.97 8.27 -1.89
N THR A 94 -15.28 8.47 -1.62
CA THR A 94 -15.90 8.17 -0.31
C THR A 94 -17.05 7.19 -0.42
N SER A 95 -17.22 6.55 -1.59
CA SER A 95 -18.33 5.67 -1.92
C SER A 95 -17.90 4.23 -2.18
N ASP A 96 -18.83 3.31 -2.01
CA ASP A 96 -18.66 1.87 -2.17
C ASP A 96 -18.81 1.39 -3.62
N ASP A 97 -18.28 0.18 -3.90
CA ASP A 97 -18.46 -0.50 -5.19
C ASP A 97 -17.90 0.29 -6.40
N VAL A 98 -16.79 1.01 -6.18
CA VAL A 98 -16.18 1.88 -7.19
C VAL A 98 -15.06 1.15 -7.93
N VAL A 99 -15.01 1.35 -9.25
CA VAL A 99 -13.93 0.88 -10.11
C VAL A 99 -13.21 2.08 -10.74
N LEU A 100 -11.92 2.22 -10.46
CA LEU A 100 -11.03 3.22 -11.04
C LEU A 100 -10.07 2.53 -11.99
N ARG A 101 -10.11 2.83 -13.30
CA ARG A 101 -9.27 2.10 -14.23
C ARG A 101 -8.80 2.87 -15.46
N ASP A 102 -7.62 2.46 -15.94
CA ASP A 102 -7.09 2.84 -17.25
C ASP A 102 -6.86 4.37 -17.43
N PHE A 103 -6.40 5.08 -16.38
CA PHE A 103 -6.01 6.50 -16.45
C PHE A 103 -4.81 6.81 -15.56
N ALA A 104 -4.27 8.01 -15.72
CA ALA A 104 -3.19 8.52 -14.86
C ALA A 104 -3.63 9.75 -14.07
N VAL A 105 -3.02 9.91 -12.88
CA VAL A 105 -3.05 11.11 -12.05
C VAL A 105 -1.61 11.61 -11.93
N GLU A 106 -1.37 12.88 -12.25
CA GLU A 106 -0.04 13.47 -12.21
C GLU A 106 -0.01 14.74 -11.37
N ASP A 107 1.07 14.90 -10.61
CA ASP A 107 1.48 16.13 -9.94
C ASP A 107 0.42 16.75 -8.98
N SER A 108 -0.36 15.92 -8.27
CA SER A 108 -1.25 16.39 -7.20
C SER A 108 -0.43 16.99 -6.03
N LYS A 109 -0.96 18.02 -5.38
CA LYS A 109 -0.30 18.64 -4.21
C LYS A 109 -0.39 17.78 -2.97
N GLY A 110 -1.51 17.08 -2.79
CA GLY A 110 -1.71 16.06 -1.77
C GLY A 110 -1.62 14.66 -2.38
N ASP A 111 -2.38 13.73 -1.82
CA ASP A 111 -2.40 12.35 -2.29
C ASP A 111 -2.87 12.25 -3.75
N GLY A 112 -2.38 11.25 -4.48
CA GLY A 112 -2.80 11.06 -5.87
C GLY A 112 -4.26 10.68 -5.96
N ILE A 113 -4.59 9.49 -5.47
CA ILE A 113 -5.97 8.98 -5.37
C ILE A 113 -6.18 8.47 -3.95
N LYS A 114 -7.05 9.12 -3.21
CA LYS A 114 -7.46 8.71 -1.87
C LYS A 114 -8.85 8.11 -1.89
N SER A 115 -9.03 6.96 -1.27
CA SER A 115 -10.35 6.45 -0.93
C SER A 115 -10.48 6.26 0.56
N LYS A 116 -11.52 6.84 1.17
CA LYS A 116 -11.74 6.76 2.60
C LYS A 116 -13.09 6.10 2.90
N GLY A 117 -13.05 4.98 3.64
CA GLY A 117 -14.26 4.23 3.95
C GLY A 117 -14.94 3.59 2.74
N ALA A 118 -14.28 3.59 1.59
CA ALA A 118 -14.78 3.05 0.33
C ALA A 118 -14.58 1.52 0.31
N ASN A 119 -15.65 0.78 0.47
CA ASN A 119 -15.62 -0.68 0.47
C ASN A 119 -15.79 -1.24 -0.96
N ARG A 120 -15.19 -2.40 -1.22
CA ARG A 120 -15.23 -3.06 -2.54
C ARG A 120 -14.71 -2.16 -3.66
N ILE A 121 -13.57 -1.48 -3.39
CA ILE A 121 -12.93 -0.60 -4.36
C ILE A 121 -11.90 -1.34 -5.20
N VAL A 122 -11.87 -1.04 -6.49
CA VAL A 122 -10.94 -1.62 -7.46
C VAL A 122 -10.12 -0.52 -8.12
N TYR A 123 -8.80 -0.65 -8.06
CA TYR A 123 -7.85 0.13 -8.86
C TYR A 123 -7.24 -0.80 -9.92
N LYS A 124 -7.48 -0.50 -11.19
CA LYS A 124 -6.97 -1.33 -12.29
C LYS A 124 -6.21 -0.51 -13.33
N ASN A 125 -4.94 -0.86 -13.59
CA ASN A 125 -4.11 -0.19 -14.58
C ASN A 125 -4.07 1.35 -14.41
N VAL A 126 -4.06 1.84 -13.18
CA VAL A 126 -3.94 3.25 -12.87
C VAL A 126 -2.47 3.62 -12.68
N ARG A 127 -2.07 4.81 -13.13
CA ARG A 127 -0.74 5.36 -12.88
C ARG A 127 -0.85 6.63 -12.04
N VAL A 128 -0.04 6.74 -11.00
CA VAL A 128 0.12 7.98 -10.24
C VAL A 128 1.58 8.38 -10.26
N GLU A 129 1.88 9.63 -10.61
CA GLU A 129 3.26 10.07 -10.77
C GLU A 129 3.45 11.54 -10.44
N TRP A 130 4.48 11.84 -9.66
CA TRP A 130 5.03 13.19 -9.53
C TRP A 130 6.17 13.33 -10.54
N THR A 131 5.89 14.03 -11.64
CA THR A 131 6.77 14.10 -12.83
C THR A 131 8.08 14.82 -12.57
N GLY A 132 8.15 15.59 -11.48
CA GLY A 132 9.38 16.26 -11.01
C GLY A 132 10.38 15.36 -10.30
N GLY A 133 10.09 14.06 -10.17
CA GLY A 133 10.90 13.08 -9.43
C GLY A 133 10.72 13.13 -7.92
N PRO A 134 11.50 12.33 -7.15
CA PRO A 134 11.41 12.23 -5.69
C PRO A 134 11.69 13.57 -4.99
N LYS A 135 10.74 14.04 -4.17
CA LYS A 135 10.87 15.28 -3.39
C LYS A 135 9.97 15.22 -2.16
N ALA A 136 10.44 15.74 -1.03
CA ALA A 136 9.65 15.87 0.21
C ALA A 136 8.37 16.71 0.04
N SER A 137 8.31 17.57 -0.98
CA SER A 137 7.15 18.41 -1.29
C SER A 137 6.09 17.72 -2.16
N ASN A 138 6.33 16.49 -2.62
CA ASN A 138 5.33 15.71 -3.33
C ASN A 138 4.22 15.27 -2.35
N GLY A 139 3.07 14.90 -2.87
CA GLY A 139 2.03 14.29 -2.05
C GLY A 139 2.51 13.01 -1.35
N ALA A 140 1.90 12.71 -0.22
CA ALA A 140 2.33 11.61 0.64
C ALA A 140 2.09 10.26 -0.04
N TYR A 141 0.91 10.02 -0.55
CA TYR A 141 0.48 8.72 -1.04
C TYR A 141 0.03 8.76 -2.50
N GLY A 142 0.48 7.76 -3.28
CA GLY A 142 0.02 7.66 -4.67
C GLY A 142 -1.39 7.09 -4.77
N VAL A 143 -1.59 5.84 -4.39
CA VAL A 143 -2.89 5.20 -4.24
C VAL A 143 -3.09 4.90 -2.76
N TYR A 144 -4.17 5.44 -2.19
CA TYR A 144 -4.38 5.53 -0.75
C TYR A 144 -5.79 5.08 -0.32
N PRO A 145 -6.12 3.78 -0.32
CA PRO A 145 -7.30 3.30 0.38
C PRO A 145 -7.05 3.24 1.89
N VAL A 146 -7.99 3.79 2.66
CA VAL A 146 -7.97 3.80 4.12
C VAL A 146 -9.36 3.53 4.70
N GLU A 147 -9.41 2.81 5.84
CA GLU A 147 -10.65 2.44 6.53
C GLU A 147 -11.63 1.64 5.66
N SER A 148 -11.13 0.80 4.75
CA SER A 148 -11.90 0.10 3.72
C SER A 148 -11.93 -1.42 3.94
N GLU A 149 -13.01 -2.05 3.47
CA GLU A 149 -13.15 -3.51 3.39
C GLU A 149 -13.20 -3.93 1.91
N ASP A 150 -12.51 -5.01 1.55
CA ASP A 150 -12.38 -5.48 0.17
C ASP A 150 -11.71 -4.45 -0.75
N VAL A 151 -10.39 -4.47 -0.79
CA VAL A 151 -9.57 -3.59 -1.62
C VAL A 151 -8.82 -4.41 -2.67
N LEU A 152 -8.96 -4.07 -3.94
CA LEU A 152 -8.21 -4.66 -5.04
C LEU A 152 -7.38 -3.61 -5.78
N ILE A 153 -6.06 -3.76 -5.74
CA ILE A 153 -5.09 -2.96 -6.48
C ILE A 153 -4.37 -3.88 -7.46
N ASP A 154 -4.62 -3.73 -8.75
CA ASP A 154 -4.11 -4.63 -9.80
C ASP A 154 -3.54 -3.84 -10.98
N GLY A 155 -2.25 -4.04 -11.28
CA GLY A 155 -1.57 -3.42 -12.41
C GLY A 155 -1.33 -1.91 -12.25
N VAL A 156 -1.27 -1.42 -11.03
CA VAL A 156 -1.04 0.00 -10.71
C VAL A 156 0.44 0.34 -10.80
N THR A 157 0.75 1.55 -11.26
CA THR A 157 2.13 2.08 -11.25
C THR A 157 2.19 3.38 -10.46
N VAL A 158 3.10 3.48 -9.48
CA VAL A 158 3.28 4.71 -8.71
C VAL A 158 4.73 5.14 -8.66
N LYS A 159 4.95 6.47 -8.80
CA LYS A 159 6.28 7.09 -8.71
C LYS A 159 6.27 8.42 -7.97
N GLY A 160 7.24 8.59 -7.09
CA GLY A 160 7.61 9.89 -6.52
C GLY A 160 6.83 10.29 -5.28
N ALA A 161 6.05 9.41 -4.66
CA ALA A 161 5.35 9.67 -3.41
C ALA A 161 6.32 9.93 -2.25
N SER A 162 6.06 10.97 -1.44
CA SER A 162 6.95 11.38 -0.36
C SER A 162 6.78 10.55 0.93
N ASP A 163 5.84 9.62 0.91
CA ASP A 163 5.60 8.63 1.96
C ASP A 163 5.48 7.24 1.31
N ALA A 164 4.33 6.82 0.82
CA ALA A 164 4.20 5.53 0.15
C ALA A 164 3.59 5.61 -1.25
N GLY A 165 4.16 4.86 -2.20
CA GLY A 165 3.59 4.74 -3.54
C GLY A 165 2.19 4.14 -3.49
N ILE A 166 2.08 2.93 -2.99
CA ILE A 166 0.81 2.25 -2.73
C ILE A 166 0.69 2.08 -1.22
N TYR A 167 -0.26 2.75 -0.61
CA TYR A 167 -0.57 2.64 0.80
C TYR A 167 -1.95 2.02 1.00
N VAL A 168 -2.05 1.06 1.90
CA VAL A 168 -3.34 0.54 2.37
C VAL A 168 -3.34 0.55 3.89
N GLY A 169 -4.17 1.40 4.49
CA GLY A 169 -4.21 1.58 5.94
C GLY A 169 -5.55 1.25 6.56
N GLN A 170 -5.52 0.69 7.77
CA GLN A 170 -6.70 0.45 8.61
C GLN A 170 -7.83 -0.29 7.89
N SER A 171 -7.45 -1.20 6.99
CA SER A 171 -8.33 -1.88 6.04
C SER A 171 -8.26 -3.40 6.22
N ASN A 172 -9.14 -4.12 5.54
CA ASN A 172 -9.21 -5.58 5.67
C ASN A 172 -9.63 -6.24 4.36
N ARG A 173 -9.16 -7.46 4.10
CA ARG A 173 -9.31 -8.21 2.85
C ARG A 173 -8.78 -7.44 1.64
N ILE A 174 -7.45 -7.42 1.55
CA ILE A 174 -6.69 -6.57 0.63
C ILE A 174 -5.92 -7.44 -0.34
N ILE A 175 -5.99 -7.14 -1.63
CA ILE A 175 -5.09 -7.71 -2.64
C ILE A 175 -4.37 -6.57 -3.36
N VAL A 176 -3.03 -6.58 -3.29
CA VAL A 176 -2.14 -5.72 -4.09
C VAL A 176 -1.33 -6.64 -5.00
N ARG A 177 -1.56 -6.57 -6.31
CA ARG A 177 -0.90 -7.48 -7.23
C ARG A 177 -0.51 -6.84 -8.57
N ASN A 178 0.48 -7.45 -9.25
CA ASN A 178 0.92 -7.07 -10.61
C ASN A 178 1.26 -5.58 -10.74
N SER A 179 1.59 -4.93 -9.64
CA SER A 179 1.79 -3.49 -9.56
C SER A 179 3.26 -3.12 -9.48
N THR A 180 3.58 -1.89 -9.82
CA THR A 180 4.95 -1.37 -9.80
C THR A 180 5.02 -0.10 -8.96
N ALA A 181 5.87 -0.10 -7.95
CA ALA A 181 6.17 1.06 -7.12
C ALA A 181 7.65 1.40 -7.21
N MET A 182 7.98 2.62 -7.64
CA MET A 182 9.37 3.01 -7.83
C MET A 182 9.61 4.48 -7.51
N TYR A 183 10.81 4.79 -7.01
CA TYR A 183 11.21 6.15 -6.65
C TYR A 183 10.32 6.81 -5.59
N ASN A 184 9.72 6.03 -4.69
CA ASN A 184 8.97 6.50 -3.54
C ASN A 184 9.82 6.38 -2.26
N VAL A 185 9.34 6.86 -1.13
CA VAL A 185 9.96 6.48 0.15
C VAL A 185 9.61 5.04 0.46
N ALA A 186 8.36 4.70 0.75
CA ALA A 186 7.93 3.31 0.75
C ALA A 186 7.34 2.94 -0.62
N GLY A 187 7.70 1.78 -1.17
CA GLY A 187 7.09 1.34 -2.42
C GLY A 187 5.64 0.92 -2.21
N ILE A 188 5.42 -0.10 -1.40
CA ILE A 188 4.10 -0.61 -0.99
C ILE A 188 4.06 -0.66 0.53
N GLU A 189 2.98 -0.20 1.12
CA GLU A 189 2.77 -0.13 2.55
C GLU A 189 1.43 -0.71 2.95
N ILE A 190 1.45 -1.63 3.90
CA ILE A 190 0.27 -2.21 4.56
C ILE A 190 0.36 -1.83 6.03
N GLU A 191 -0.49 -0.90 6.48
CA GLU A 191 -0.46 -0.33 7.82
C GLU A 191 -1.74 -0.64 8.59
N ASN A 192 -1.62 -1.13 9.82
CA ASN A 192 -2.77 -1.41 10.72
C ASN A 192 -3.92 -2.15 10.01
N SER A 193 -3.58 -3.11 9.17
CA SER A 193 -4.49 -3.78 8.26
C SER A 193 -4.41 -5.29 8.46
N GLY A 194 -5.35 -6.03 7.86
CA GLY A 194 -5.31 -7.49 8.01
C GLY A 194 -5.92 -8.23 6.84
N LEU A 195 -5.67 -9.55 6.76
CA LEU A 195 -6.03 -10.39 5.62
C LEU A 195 -5.57 -9.74 4.31
N ALA A 196 -4.25 -9.52 4.18
CA ALA A 196 -3.67 -8.87 3.02
C ALA A 196 -2.78 -9.81 2.20
N GLU A 197 -2.90 -9.76 0.88
CA GLU A 197 -2.04 -10.44 -0.07
C GLU A 197 -1.33 -9.41 -0.95
N VAL A 198 -0.01 -9.31 -0.81
CA VAL A 198 0.87 -8.46 -1.63
C VAL A 198 1.67 -9.38 -2.53
N THR A 199 1.26 -9.53 -3.81
CA THR A 199 1.76 -10.61 -4.65
C THR A 199 2.14 -10.17 -6.06
N ASN A 200 3.25 -10.73 -6.60
CA ASN A 200 3.68 -10.50 -7.98
C ASN A 200 3.89 -9.01 -8.33
N ASN A 201 4.33 -8.20 -7.37
CA ASN A 201 4.64 -6.78 -7.58
C ASN A 201 6.13 -6.56 -7.84
N LEU A 202 6.45 -5.42 -8.43
CA LEU A 202 7.81 -4.88 -8.53
C LEU A 202 7.92 -3.65 -7.61
N ALA A 203 8.76 -3.74 -6.57
CA ALA A 203 9.14 -2.60 -5.74
C ALA A 203 10.63 -2.33 -5.95
N THR A 204 10.97 -1.24 -6.63
CA THR A 204 12.33 -0.95 -7.05
C THR A 204 12.66 0.53 -6.98
N HIS A 205 13.92 0.85 -6.67
CA HIS A 205 14.37 2.22 -6.53
C HIS A 205 13.53 3.06 -5.55
N ASN A 206 12.99 2.45 -4.49
CA ASN A 206 12.41 3.17 -3.35
C ASN A 206 13.45 3.31 -2.24
N THR A 207 13.14 4.01 -1.18
CA THR A 207 13.96 3.97 0.06
C THR A 207 13.78 2.61 0.74
N GLY A 208 12.50 2.18 0.89
CA GLY A 208 12.10 0.83 1.31
C GLY A 208 11.12 0.22 0.32
N GLY A 209 11.22 -1.07 0.04
CA GLY A 209 10.44 -1.74 -1.01
C GLY A 209 9.01 -2.03 -0.58
N ILE A 210 8.79 -2.98 0.33
CA ILE A 210 7.47 -3.37 0.86
C ILE A 210 7.52 -3.30 2.38
N LEU A 211 6.63 -2.51 2.97
CA LEU A 211 6.55 -2.29 4.41
C LEU A 211 5.21 -2.80 4.95
N VAL A 212 5.28 -3.60 6.01
CA VAL A 212 4.11 -4.19 6.69
C VAL A 212 4.25 -3.88 8.18
N PHE A 213 3.36 -3.05 8.72
CA PHE A 213 3.51 -2.65 10.10
C PHE A 213 2.24 -2.14 10.77
N ASP A 214 2.27 -2.19 12.11
CA ASP A 214 1.28 -1.57 12.97
C ASP A 214 1.86 -0.36 13.69
N LEU A 215 1.04 0.68 13.83
CA LEU A 215 1.32 1.87 14.61
C LEU A 215 0.34 1.99 15.80
N PRO A 216 0.80 2.58 16.93
CA PRO A 216 -0.07 2.88 18.06
C PRO A 216 -1.05 4.01 17.74
N ALA A 217 -2.09 4.13 18.57
CA ALA A 217 -3.03 5.26 18.60
C ALA A 217 -3.84 5.50 17.31
N LEU A 218 -3.93 4.50 16.41
CA LEU A 218 -4.82 4.55 15.25
C LEU A 218 -6.19 3.95 15.59
N PRO A 219 -7.28 4.38 14.90
CA PRO A 219 -8.64 3.88 15.14
C PRO A 219 -8.80 2.37 14.96
N ARG A 220 -8.07 1.78 14.00
CA ARG A 220 -8.01 0.34 13.80
C ARG A 220 -6.60 -0.16 14.06
N ARG A 221 -6.51 -1.32 14.69
CA ARG A 221 -5.27 -2.09 14.84
C ARG A 221 -5.19 -3.10 13.72
N GLY A 222 -3.98 -3.48 13.35
CA GLY A 222 -3.72 -4.60 12.47
C GLY A 222 -4.38 -5.87 13.00
N LYS A 223 -4.81 -6.71 12.07
CA LYS A 223 -5.42 -8.01 12.39
C LYS A 223 -4.50 -9.17 12.03
N GLY A 224 -3.33 -8.86 11.50
CA GLY A 224 -2.40 -9.86 11.01
C GLY A 224 -2.86 -10.55 9.72
N TRP A 225 -2.22 -11.69 9.44
CA TRP A 225 -2.47 -12.49 8.23
C TRP A 225 -2.12 -11.77 6.94
N VAL A 226 -0.90 -11.21 6.93
CA VAL A 226 -0.35 -10.55 5.76
C VAL A 226 0.60 -11.49 5.03
N THR A 227 0.35 -11.73 3.74
CA THR A 227 1.22 -12.51 2.87
C THR A 227 1.93 -11.60 1.87
N VAL A 228 3.26 -11.64 1.87
CA VAL A 228 4.12 -10.96 0.89
C VAL A 228 4.82 -12.03 0.06
N SER A 229 4.34 -12.31 -1.16
CA SER A 229 4.84 -13.47 -1.92
C SER A 229 4.98 -13.23 -3.42
N GLY A 230 6.00 -13.86 -4.02
CA GLY A 230 6.22 -13.78 -5.46
C GLY A 230 6.59 -12.39 -5.97
N ASN A 231 6.94 -11.47 -5.10
CA ASN A 231 7.33 -10.11 -5.49
C ASN A 231 8.80 -10.05 -5.89
N ARG A 232 9.12 -9.06 -6.71
CA ARG A 232 10.48 -8.64 -7.02
C ARG A 232 10.76 -7.33 -6.27
N VAL A 233 11.66 -7.39 -5.28
CA VAL A 233 11.99 -6.25 -4.41
C VAL A 233 13.47 -5.94 -4.62
N LEU A 234 13.74 -5.08 -5.60
CA LEU A 234 15.05 -4.93 -6.20
C LEU A 234 15.58 -3.51 -6.10
N ASP A 235 16.88 -3.37 -5.79
CA ASP A 235 17.59 -2.11 -5.90
C ASP A 235 16.86 -0.92 -5.24
N ASN A 236 16.36 -1.09 -4.00
CA ASN A 236 15.73 -0.01 -3.26
C ASN A 236 16.81 0.91 -2.68
N ASP A 237 17.25 1.88 -3.45
CA ASP A 237 18.44 2.70 -3.26
C ASP A 237 18.18 4.22 -3.25
N THR A 238 16.94 4.66 -3.40
CA THR A 238 16.58 6.07 -3.35
C THR A 238 16.82 6.62 -1.93
N PRO A 239 17.63 7.67 -1.76
CA PRO A 239 17.79 8.31 -0.46
C PRO A 239 16.44 8.69 0.16
N ASN A 240 16.30 8.51 1.46
CA ASN A 240 15.05 8.83 2.14
C ASN A 240 14.75 10.34 2.04
N PHE A 241 13.64 10.67 1.41
CA PHE A 241 13.19 12.04 1.19
C PHE A 241 11.86 12.36 1.87
N ALA A 242 11.40 11.48 2.78
CA ALA A 242 10.18 11.72 3.55
C ALA A 242 10.27 13.03 4.34
N PRO A 243 9.16 13.77 4.48
CA PRO A 243 9.11 14.91 5.38
C PRO A 243 9.49 14.50 6.82
N PRO A 244 10.26 15.33 7.54
CA PRO A 244 10.59 15.06 8.93
C PRO A 244 9.34 14.85 9.79
N GLY A 245 9.34 13.83 10.64
CA GLY A 245 8.23 13.49 11.52
C GLY A 245 7.30 12.38 10.98
N ASN A 246 7.36 12.05 9.70
CA ASN A 246 6.67 10.87 9.18
C ASN A 246 7.34 9.60 9.68
N THR A 247 6.57 8.55 9.93
CA THR A 247 7.09 7.25 10.39
C THR A 247 8.13 6.69 9.40
N VAL A 248 7.83 6.76 8.12
CA VAL A 248 8.73 6.26 7.06
C VAL A 248 10.02 7.06 6.92
N ALA A 249 10.13 8.26 7.51
CA ALA A 249 11.38 9.02 7.56
C ALA A 249 12.48 8.28 8.35
N THR A 250 12.10 7.31 9.18
CA THR A 250 13.03 6.47 9.95
C THR A 250 13.48 5.20 9.21
N VAL A 251 12.88 4.88 8.08
CA VAL A 251 13.22 3.69 7.29
C VAL A 251 14.61 3.86 6.67
N PRO A 252 15.56 2.96 6.93
CA PRO A 252 16.87 3.02 6.32
C PRO A 252 16.80 2.82 4.80
N THR A 253 17.49 3.66 4.05
CA THR A 253 17.66 3.46 2.61
C THR A 253 18.25 2.07 2.33
N GLY A 254 17.72 1.36 1.36
CA GLY A 254 18.17 0.02 1.05
C GLY A 254 17.46 -1.08 1.85
N THR A 255 16.29 -0.81 2.37
CA THR A 255 15.42 -1.81 2.98
C THR A 255 14.58 -2.49 1.89
N GLY A 256 14.64 -3.82 1.79
CA GLY A 256 13.80 -4.57 0.87
C GLY A 256 12.37 -4.72 1.41
N VAL A 257 12.14 -5.70 2.28
CA VAL A 257 10.88 -5.89 3.02
C VAL A 257 11.10 -5.51 4.47
N LEU A 258 10.20 -4.70 5.04
CA LEU A 258 10.17 -4.38 6.47
C LEU A 258 8.91 -4.98 7.11
N VAL A 259 9.08 -5.70 8.21
CA VAL A 259 7.99 -6.11 9.10
C VAL A 259 8.22 -5.47 10.46
N MET A 260 7.29 -4.62 10.91
CA MET A 260 7.42 -3.93 12.21
C MET A 260 6.12 -4.03 13.01
N ALA A 261 6.21 -4.60 14.22
CA ALA A 261 5.08 -4.67 15.16
C ALA A 261 3.79 -5.30 14.60
N GLU A 262 3.86 -6.06 13.52
CA GLU A 262 2.74 -6.73 12.89
C GLU A 262 2.76 -8.24 13.20
N ASN A 263 1.58 -8.85 13.23
CA ASN A 263 1.40 -10.25 13.57
C ASN A 263 1.08 -11.10 12.34
N ASP A 264 1.47 -12.38 12.41
CA ASP A 264 1.09 -13.38 11.40
C ASP A 264 1.45 -12.93 9.97
N VAL A 265 2.74 -12.60 9.75
CA VAL A 265 3.25 -12.18 8.43
C VAL A 265 4.03 -13.30 7.76
N ASP A 266 3.66 -13.62 6.52
CA ASP A 266 4.31 -14.64 5.69
C ASP A 266 5.05 -14.00 4.52
N VAL A 267 6.36 -13.87 4.62
CA VAL A 267 7.23 -13.36 3.54
C VAL A 267 7.86 -14.53 2.82
N ARG A 268 7.37 -14.87 1.63
CA ARG A 268 7.80 -16.09 0.96
C ARG A 268 7.91 -15.96 -0.56
N ASP A 269 8.78 -16.79 -1.12
CA ASP A 269 8.93 -16.96 -2.58
C ASP A 269 9.20 -15.65 -3.34
N ASN A 270 9.77 -14.62 -2.67
CA ASN A 270 10.14 -13.35 -3.29
C ASN A 270 11.56 -13.40 -3.89
N GLU A 271 11.81 -12.58 -4.89
CA GLU A 271 13.14 -12.24 -5.40
C GLU A 271 13.60 -10.92 -4.77
N LEU A 272 14.63 -10.97 -3.94
CA LEU A 272 15.12 -9.84 -3.16
C LEU A 272 16.61 -9.62 -3.46
N SER A 273 16.98 -8.46 -4.00
CA SER A 273 18.37 -8.17 -4.36
C SER A 273 18.65 -6.67 -4.49
N GLY A 274 19.90 -6.28 -4.32
CA GLY A 274 20.33 -4.89 -4.50
C GLY A 274 19.92 -3.95 -3.35
N ASN A 275 19.38 -4.49 -2.27
CA ASN A 275 18.96 -3.71 -1.11
C ASN A 275 20.14 -3.48 -0.18
N GLY A 276 20.64 -2.24 -0.13
CA GLY A 276 21.89 -1.89 0.51
C GLY A 276 21.96 -2.15 2.02
N THR A 277 20.81 -2.06 2.71
CA THR A 277 20.72 -2.30 4.16
C THR A 277 20.40 -3.75 4.47
N ALA A 278 19.29 -4.27 3.98
CA ALA A 278 18.88 -5.67 4.15
C ALA A 278 17.78 -6.04 3.15
N ASN A 279 17.71 -7.29 2.73
CA ASN A 279 16.59 -7.77 1.92
C ASN A 279 15.31 -7.90 2.75
N ILE A 280 15.42 -8.36 4.00
CA ILE A 280 14.30 -8.43 4.94
C ILE A 280 14.74 -7.86 6.29
N MET A 281 13.94 -6.99 6.87
CA MET A 281 14.11 -6.47 8.23
C MET A 281 12.87 -6.81 9.06
N VAL A 282 13.09 -7.39 10.25
CA VAL A 282 12.04 -7.65 11.24
C VAL A 282 12.40 -6.85 12.49
N VAL A 283 11.52 -5.92 12.89
CA VAL A 283 11.84 -5.00 14.00
C VAL A 283 10.62 -4.74 14.88
N ALA A 284 10.83 -4.36 16.11
CA ALA A 284 9.78 -3.84 16.97
C ALA A 284 9.55 -2.35 16.72
N TYR A 285 8.38 -1.86 17.07
CA TYR A 285 8.13 -0.42 17.16
C TYR A 285 8.81 0.11 18.43
N ARG A 286 9.79 0.98 18.27
CA ARG A 286 10.67 1.40 19.36
C ARG A 286 10.50 2.84 19.81
N GLN A 287 9.62 3.61 19.16
CA GLN A 287 9.29 4.97 19.59
C GLN A 287 8.42 4.93 20.86
N PRO A 288 8.46 5.97 21.71
CA PRO A 288 7.54 6.07 22.84
C PRO A 288 6.07 6.05 22.39
N PHE A 289 5.22 5.35 23.12
CA PHE A 289 3.77 5.32 22.89
C PHE A 289 2.99 5.23 24.21
N GLU A 290 1.75 5.72 24.22
CA GLU A 290 0.88 5.73 25.39
C GLU A 290 -0.25 4.68 25.30
N ASP A 291 -0.50 4.11 24.12
CA ASP A 291 -1.55 3.11 23.88
C ASP A 291 -1.22 1.80 24.62
N LYS A 292 -1.84 1.62 25.78
CA LYS A 292 -1.62 0.42 26.64
C LYS A 292 -2.05 -0.91 26.01
N GLY A 293 -2.85 -0.86 24.97
CA GLY A 293 -3.29 -2.06 24.26
C GLY A 293 -2.49 -2.35 23.01
N TYR A 294 -1.49 -1.54 22.68
CA TYR A 294 -0.63 -1.74 21.54
C TYR A 294 0.47 -2.78 21.84
N ASP A 295 0.67 -3.71 20.92
CA ASP A 295 1.78 -4.66 20.97
C ASP A 295 2.90 -4.17 20.04
N PRO A 296 4.05 -3.74 20.57
CA PRO A 296 5.14 -3.22 19.74
C PRO A 296 5.97 -4.31 19.06
N TYR A 297 5.69 -5.59 19.31
CA TYR A 297 6.53 -6.69 18.80
C TYR A 297 5.92 -7.31 17.53
N PRO A 298 6.76 -7.64 16.54
CA PRO A 298 6.32 -8.52 15.46
C PRO A 298 6.13 -9.94 16.05
N ARG A 299 5.06 -10.65 15.63
CA ARG A 299 4.78 -12.00 16.13
C ARG A 299 4.43 -12.95 15.01
N ASN A 300 4.85 -14.21 15.13
CA ASN A 300 4.59 -15.25 14.11
C ASN A 300 5.01 -14.83 12.71
N ILE A 301 6.26 -14.48 12.54
CA ILE A 301 6.82 -14.09 11.24
C ILE A 301 7.45 -15.30 10.58
N ARG A 302 6.99 -15.64 9.39
CA ARG A 302 7.55 -16.71 8.57
C ARG A 302 8.35 -16.12 7.40
N LEU A 303 9.58 -16.58 7.24
CA LEU A 303 10.49 -16.21 6.16
C LEU A 303 10.91 -17.48 5.42
N ALA A 304 10.38 -17.74 4.21
CA ALA A 304 10.59 -19.02 3.57
C ALA A 304 10.68 -18.95 2.04
N GLY A 305 11.67 -19.61 1.49
CA GLY A 305 11.78 -19.77 0.03
C GLY A 305 12.13 -18.48 -0.71
N ASN A 306 12.52 -17.43 -0.03
CA ASN A 306 12.93 -16.19 -0.67
C ASN A 306 14.30 -16.36 -1.34
N LYS A 307 14.45 -15.81 -2.53
CA LYS A 307 15.71 -15.80 -3.27
C LYS A 307 16.47 -14.54 -2.94
N HIS A 308 17.50 -14.67 -2.10
CA HIS A 308 18.34 -13.57 -1.69
C HIS A 308 19.51 -13.40 -2.65
N GLY A 309 19.54 -12.28 -3.38
CA GLY A 309 20.71 -11.79 -4.08
C GLY A 309 21.56 -10.88 -3.19
N ARG A 310 22.24 -9.90 -3.78
CA ARG A 310 23.11 -8.95 -3.07
C ARG A 310 22.35 -8.14 -2.03
N ALA A 311 22.85 -8.09 -0.79
CA ALA A 311 22.25 -7.37 0.32
C ALA A 311 23.32 -6.83 1.30
N GLY A 312 22.97 -5.90 2.16
CA GLY A 312 23.78 -5.47 3.30
C GLY A 312 25.11 -4.79 2.97
N PHE A 313 25.30 -4.35 1.73
CA PHE A 313 26.57 -3.78 1.25
C PHE A 313 26.71 -2.27 1.49
N ALA A 314 25.63 -1.60 1.86
CA ALA A 314 25.58 -0.17 2.16
C ALA A 314 24.55 0.11 3.27
N PRO A 315 24.69 -0.48 4.47
CA PRO A 315 23.69 -0.38 5.52
C PRO A 315 23.56 1.07 6.01
N ALA A 316 22.36 1.62 5.93
CA ALA A 316 22.04 2.99 6.30
C ALA A 316 21.46 3.13 7.72
N MET A 317 21.46 2.06 8.51
CA MET A 317 21.05 2.09 9.92
C MET A 317 22.23 2.50 10.82
N PRO A 318 21.98 3.08 12.01
CA PRO A 318 23.02 3.41 12.98
C PRO A 318 23.89 2.20 13.33
N GLY A 319 25.23 2.35 13.29
CA GLY A 319 26.19 1.27 13.55
C GLY A 319 26.28 0.20 12.45
N GLY A 320 25.51 0.34 11.38
CA GLY A 320 25.43 -0.68 10.32
C GLY A 320 26.73 -0.85 9.54
N LYS A 321 27.45 0.24 9.28
CA LYS A 321 28.73 0.18 8.54
C LYS A 321 29.81 -0.52 9.35
N GLU A 322 29.92 -0.23 10.63
CA GLU A 322 30.85 -0.85 11.58
C GLU A 322 30.55 -2.35 11.70
N LEU A 323 29.26 -2.68 11.78
CA LEU A 323 28.80 -4.07 11.87
C LEU A 323 29.10 -4.84 10.58
N ALA A 324 28.85 -4.24 9.42
CA ALA A 324 29.21 -4.83 8.13
C ALA A 324 30.73 -5.07 8.02
N ALA A 325 31.55 -4.09 8.44
CA ALA A 325 32.98 -4.24 8.43
C ALA A 325 33.46 -5.41 9.33
N ALA A 326 32.87 -5.58 10.52
CA ALA A 326 33.14 -6.69 11.42
C ALA A 326 32.71 -8.06 10.85
N LEU A 327 31.77 -8.09 9.94
CA LEU A 327 31.24 -9.30 9.29
C LEU A 327 31.84 -9.56 7.88
N GLY A 328 32.94 -8.88 7.53
CA GLY A 328 33.63 -9.09 6.26
C GLY A 328 33.15 -8.21 5.10
N GLY A 329 32.46 -7.10 5.39
CA GLY A 329 32.10 -6.05 4.44
C GLY A 329 30.61 -5.93 4.08
N THR A 330 29.80 -6.93 4.44
CA THR A 330 28.35 -6.90 4.17
C THR A 330 27.57 -7.47 5.35
N LEU A 331 26.33 -7.01 5.54
CA LEU A 331 25.39 -7.65 6.45
C LEU A 331 24.70 -8.85 5.77
N PRO A 332 24.26 -9.85 6.53
CA PRO A 332 23.37 -10.89 6.03
C PRO A 332 22.09 -10.34 5.42
N PRO A 333 21.44 -11.10 4.52
CA PRO A 333 20.23 -10.63 3.82
C PRO A 333 19.04 -10.42 4.73
N VAL A 334 18.99 -11.10 5.87
CA VAL A 334 17.91 -11.00 6.86
C VAL A 334 18.44 -10.39 8.16
N PHE A 335 17.73 -9.37 8.62
CA PHE A 335 18.05 -8.64 9.84
C PHE A 335 16.86 -8.68 10.80
N TRP A 336 17.13 -8.95 12.07
CA TRP A 336 16.19 -8.84 13.18
C TRP A 336 16.81 -8.00 14.31
N ASP A 337 16.09 -7.00 14.82
CA ASP A 337 16.62 -6.19 15.93
C ASP A 337 16.78 -6.96 17.25
N GLY A 338 16.17 -8.14 17.35
CA GLY A 338 16.23 -9.01 18.53
C GLY A 338 15.25 -8.62 19.62
N THR A 339 14.50 -7.53 19.44
CA THR A 339 13.56 -7.04 20.43
C THR A 339 12.39 -8.02 20.58
N GLY A 340 12.03 -8.34 21.82
CA GLY A 340 10.98 -9.31 22.14
C GLY A 340 11.48 -10.74 22.39
N GLY A 341 12.68 -11.09 21.95
CA GLY A 341 13.29 -12.41 22.18
C GLY A 341 12.34 -13.55 21.81
N ASP A 342 12.14 -14.50 22.70
CA ASP A 342 11.27 -15.68 22.47
C ASP A 342 9.80 -15.36 22.23
N GLN A 343 9.36 -14.13 22.51
CA GLN A 343 7.99 -13.69 22.21
C GLN A 343 7.78 -13.44 20.71
N VAL A 344 8.87 -13.19 19.96
CA VAL A 344 8.85 -13.05 18.50
C VAL A 344 9.13 -14.42 17.91
N ARG A 345 8.09 -15.11 17.47
CA ARG A 345 8.25 -16.40 16.81
C ARG A 345 8.65 -16.16 15.35
N LEU A 346 9.96 -16.21 15.08
CA LEU A 346 10.53 -16.06 13.75
C LEU A 346 10.91 -17.45 13.22
N THR A 347 10.26 -17.88 12.13
CA THR A 347 10.37 -19.25 11.58
C THR A 347 10.67 -19.25 10.10
N GLY A 348 11.07 -20.40 9.56
CA GLY A 348 11.29 -20.60 8.14
C GLY A 348 12.70 -21.08 7.82
N ASN A 349 13.09 -20.98 6.55
CA ASN A 349 14.36 -21.50 6.04
C ASN A 349 15.26 -20.44 5.41
N ASP A 350 14.88 -19.18 5.46
CA ASP A 350 15.74 -18.08 5.02
C ASP A 350 16.85 -17.82 6.01
N GLY A 351 18.02 -17.43 5.52
CA GLY A 351 19.11 -17.08 6.43
C GLY A 351 20.49 -17.13 5.75
N PRO A 352 21.51 -16.81 6.51
CA PRO A 352 21.55 -16.53 7.95
C PRO A 352 20.84 -15.24 8.35
N VAL A 353 20.30 -15.19 9.56
CA VAL A 353 19.69 -14.01 10.16
C VAL A 353 20.67 -13.34 11.12
N LEU A 354 20.92 -12.05 10.94
CA LEU A 354 21.64 -11.25 11.90
C LEU A 354 20.65 -10.69 12.94
N THR A 355 20.82 -11.05 14.21
CA THR A 355 20.08 -10.42 15.31
C THR A 355 21.00 -9.52 16.14
N LEU A 356 20.45 -8.42 16.67
CA LEU A 356 21.15 -7.53 17.60
C LEU A 356 20.89 -7.86 19.07
N GLY A 357 19.90 -8.70 19.38
CA GLY A 357 19.54 -9.08 20.75
C GLY A 357 19.12 -7.87 21.61
N LEU A 358 18.48 -6.86 21.04
CA LEU A 358 18.08 -5.66 21.75
C LEU A 358 16.85 -5.91 22.64
N ALA A 359 16.77 -5.18 23.75
CA ALA A 359 15.55 -5.04 24.53
C ALA A 359 14.73 -3.83 24.04
N LEU A 360 13.43 -3.83 24.28
CA LEU A 360 12.56 -2.68 23.96
C LEU A 360 13.06 -1.46 24.76
N GLY A 361 13.18 -0.32 24.05
CA GLY A 361 13.69 0.92 24.64
C GLY A 361 15.20 0.98 24.89
N ALA A 362 15.94 -0.12 24.66
CA ALA A 362 17.39 -0.11 24.81
C ALA A 362 18.08 0.58 23.62
N GLY A 363 19.18 1.26 23.86
CA GLY A 363 19.98 1.87 22.81
C GLY A 363 20.81 0.83 22.03
N ILE A 364 21.24 1.21 20.84
CA ILE A 364 22.06 0.37 19.96
C ILE A 364 23.40 -0.07 20.59
N GLU A 365 23.90 0.72 21.54
CA GLU A 365 25.13 0.43 22.29
C GLU A 365 25.02 -0.82 23.16
N THR A 366 23.82 -1.30 23.44
CA THR A 366 23.57 -2.54 24.20
C THR A 366 23.48 -3.77 23.30
N ALA A 367 23.63 -3.61 22.00
CA ALA A 367 23.51 -4.67 21.03
C ALA A 367 24.49 -5.80 21.26
N LYS A 368 24.01 -7.03 21.07
CA LYS A 368 24.80 -8.26 21.10
C LYS A 368 24.61 -9.01 19.78
N PRO A 369 25.33 -8.58 18.73
CA PRO A 369 25.10 -9.13 17.39
C PRO A 369 25.41 -10.62 17.33
N GLN A 370 24.53 -11.41 16.77
CA GLN A 370 24.68 -12.84 16.58
C GLN A 370 24.09 -13.28 15.25
N LEU A 371 24.67 -14.33 14.66
CA LEU A 371 24.07 -15.03 13.52
C LEU A 371 23.25 -16.21 14.05
N ILE A 372 21.98 -16.23 13.69
CA ILE A 372 21.07 -17.31 14.07
C ILE A 372 20.51 -18.01 12.83
N LYS A 373 20.04 -19.23 13.02
CA LYS A 373 19.19 -19.95 12.06
C LYS A 373 17.75 -19.90 12.53
N LEU A 374 16.84 -19.79 11.59
CA LEU A 374 15.41 -19.88 11.87
C LEU A 374 15.02 -21.31 12.25
N ALA A 375 13.97 -21.46 13.05
CA ALA A 375 13.39 -22.76 13.34
C ALA A 375 12.58 -23.27 12.12
N ASP A 376 12.72 -24.54 11.78
CA ASP A 376 12.00 -25.21 10.68
C ASP A 376 10.52 -25.53 11.08
N GLU A 377 9.89 -24.67 11.85
CA GLU A 377 8.50 -24.89 12.25
C GLU A 377 7.54 -24.55 11.11
N ILE A 378 6.66 -25.48 10.82
CA ILE A 378 5.53 -25.23 9.93
C ILE A 378 4.46 -24.52 10.77
N PRO A 379 4.19 -23.24 10.52
CA PRO A 379 3.09 -22.55 11.20
C PRO A 379 1.74 -23.18 10.83
N PRO A 380 0.70 -22.95 11.63
CA PRO A 380 -0.65 -23.35 11.26
C PRO A 380 -1.03 -22.77 9.89
N PRO A 381 -1.98 -23.38 9.17
CA PRO A 381 -2.38 -22.89 7.84
C PRO A 381 -2.77 -21.41 7.93
N TRP A 382 -2.20 -20.62 7.03
CA TRP A 382 -2.45 -19.19 6.92
C TRP A 382 -3.91 -18.94 6.55
N GLN A 383 -4.49 -17.90 7.12
CA GLN A 383 -5.85 -17.51 6.73
C GLN A 383 -5.85 -17.09 5.26
N THR A 384 -6.80 -17.61 4.52
CA THR A 384 -7.02 -17.24 3.12
C THR A 384 -8.40 -16.60 2.99
N PHE A 385 -8.53 -15.71 2.04
CA PHE A 385 -9.80 -15.06 1.74
C PHE A 385 -9.96 -14.93 0.22
N LYS A 386 -11.13 -14.51 -0.20
CA LYS A 386 -11.41 -14.15 -1.59
C LYS A 386 -12.18 -12.84 -1.61
N LEU A 387 -11.81 -11.99 -2.54
CA LEU A 387 -12.61 -10.80 -2.82
C LEU A 387 -13.90 -11.19 -3.56
N PRO A 388 -14.95 -10.34 -3.49
CA PRO A 388 -16.17 -10.54 -4.26
C PRO A 388 -15.90 -10.76 -5.74
N ALA A 389 -16.60 -11.71 -6.37
CA ALA A 389 -16.37 -12.09 -7.76
C ALA A 389 -16.55 -10.91 -8.75
N ALA A 390 -17.39 -9.93 -8.41
CA ALA A 390 -17.59 -8.73 -9.20
C ALA A 390 -16.31 -7.88 -9.29
N MET A 391 -15.53 -7.78 -8.22
CA MET A 391 -14.26 -7.05 -8.20
C MET A 391 -13.22 -7.74 -9.10
N GLU A 392 -13.13 -9.07 -9.04
CA GLU A 392 -12.25 -9.85 -9.92
C GLU A 392 -12.67 -9.73 -11.39
N ALA A 393 -13.95 -9.65 -11.68
CA ALA A 393 -14.45 -9.41 -13.03
C ALA A 393 -14.11 -7.99 -13.52
N ALA A 394 -14.22 -6.98 -12.67
CA ALA A 394 -13.88 -5.59 -12.97
C ALA A 394 -12.38 -5.38 -13.24
N ALA A 395 -11.52 -6.27 -12.75
CA ALA A 395 -10.07 -6.24 -12.94
C ALA A 395 -9.59 -7.00 -14.20
N ARG A 396 -10.49 -7.56 -14.99
CA ARG A 396 -10.17 -8.20 -16.28
C ARG A 396 -10.24 -7.24 -17.48
#